data_fd1751f5c3f1c0b66a2a6a7981e86c65
#
_entry.id   fd1751f5c3f1c0b66a2a6a7981e86c65
#
_cell.length_a   1.000
_cell.length_b   1.000
_cell.length_c   1.000
_cell.angle_alpha   90.00
_cell.angle_beta   90.00
_cell.angle_gamma   90.00
#
_symmetry.space_group_name_H-M   'P 1'
#
loop_
_entity.id
_entity.type
_entity.pdbx_description
1 polymer ?
#
loop_
_entity_poly.entity_id
_entity_poly.type
_entity_poly.pdbx_seq_one_letter_code
_entity_poly.pdbx_strand_id
1 'polypeptide(L)'
;LNHFKQVIDQFKNHPALLMWGIGNEVDLFYSNTRVWDAVQDIAKYAHQVDPNHPTSTVTAGLDSMEVALIKQKAPDIDVYCVNTYGDIGNVPYNIRKWGWDGPYMITEWGPNGHWESPTTPWGAAIEQSSLEKAEVYNKRYTQYIAANPHDCLGSYVFLWGQKQEYTLTWYGLFTKEGKPTQAIDALQIAWSGLSPSSSTPSIAGLWVNQKNAYSGLHLGANSINHALADAYLIQYNQTPNDTQNLRYSWK
;
A
#
# COMPACT_ATOMS: atom_id res chain seq x y z
N LEU A 1 1.63 17.34 22.94
CA LEU A 1 0.33 16.98 23.53
C LEU A 1 -0.72 18.07 23.28
N ASN A 2 -0.45 19.36 23.60
CA ASN A 2 -1.45 20.44 23.46
C ASN A 2 -2.01 20.59 22.04
N HIS A 3 -1.18 20.45 21.02
CA HIS A 3 -1.64 20.51 19.63
C HIS A 3 -2.61 19.36 19.31
N PHE A 4 -2.31 18.14 19.74
CA PHE A 4 -3.22 16.99 19.56
C PHE A 4 -4.56 17.22 20.25
N LYS A 5 -4.56 17.77 21.48
CA LYS A 5 -5.79 18.11 22.19
C LYS A 5 -6.65 19.11 21.41
N GLN A 6 -6.03 20.15 20.85
CA GLN A 6 -6.73 21.12 20.03
C GLN A 6 -7.38 20.48 18.79
N VAL A 7 -6.67 19.58 18.10
CA VAL A 7 -7.20 18.87 16.93
C VAL A 7 -8.38 17.98 17.33
N ILE A 8 -8.23 17.20 18.40
CA ILE A 8 -9.30 16.33 18.89
C ILE A 8 -10.53 17.15 19.28
N ASP A 9 -10.37 18.20 20.06
CA ASP A 9 -11.47 19.07 20.49
C ASP A 9 -12.19 19.73 19.30
N GLN A 10 -11.45 20.08 18.26
CA GLN A 10 -12.00 20.70 17.06
C GLN A 10 -12.84 19.73 16.23
N PHE A 11 -12.41 18.46 16.10
CA PHE A 11 -12.97 17.54 15.12
C PHE A 11 -13.82 16.39 15.71
N LYS A 12 -13.85 16.20 17.04
CA LYS A 12 -14.56 15.09 17.69
C LYS A 12 -16.05 14.97 17.34
N ASN A 13 -16.69 16.04 16.91
CA ASN A 13 -18.10 16.04 16.51
C ASN A 13 -18.27 16.07 14.96
N HIS A 14 -17.19 15.88 14.19
CA HIS A 14 -17.28 15.95 12.75
C HIS A 14 -17.92 14.67 12.19
N PRO A 15 -18.95 14.74 11.34
CA PRO A 15 -19.72 13.57 10.88
C PRO A 15 -18.91 12.61 10.00
N ALA A 16 -17.78 13.04 9.48
CA ALA A 16 -16.89 12.18 8.69
C ALA A 16 -15.72 11.61 9.50
N LEU A 17 -15.66 11.85 10.82
CA LEU A 17 -14.65 11.24 11.66
C LEU A 17 -14.97 9.75 11.84
N LEU A 18 -14.02 8.88 11.50
CA LEU A 18 -14.13 7.44 11.68
C LEU A 18 -13.43 6.99 12.97
N MET A 19 -12.19 7.43 13.14
CA MET A 19 -11.32 7.04 14.24
C MET A 19 -10.15 8.03 14.36
N TRP A 20 -9.46 8.00 15.49
CA TRP A 20 -8.26 8.79 15.76
C TRP A 20 -7.01 7.97 15.46
N GLY A 21 -6.23 8.36 14.42
CA GLY A 21 -4.92 7.79 14.14
C GLY A 21 -3.82 8.57 14.87
N ILE A 22 -3.20 7.94 15.86
CA ILE A 22 -2.19 8.56 16.72
C ILE A 22 -0.79 8.12 16.28
N GLY A 23 -0.12 8.97 15.52
CA GLY A 23 1.18 8.68 14.93
C GLY A 23 1.09 7.81 13.67
N ASN A 24 2.13 7.87 12.86
CA ASN A 24 2.35 6.99 11.71
C ASN A 24 3.80 6.54 11.74
N GLU A 25 4.02 5.22 11.78
CA GLU A 25 5.35 4.61 11.78
C GLU A 25 6.31 5.22 12.83
N VAL A 26 5.79 5.50 14.01
CA VAL A 26 6.57 6.11 15.10
C VAL A 26 7.61 5.15 15.69
N ASP A 27 7.54 3.89 15.33
CA ASP A 27 8.50 2.81 15.61
C ASP A 27 9.67 2.80 14.62
N LEU A 28 9.54 3.43 13.47
CA LEU A 28 10.60 3.44 12.46
C LEU A 28 11.78 4.30 12.94
N PHE A 29 12.93 3.66 13.17
CA PHE A 29 14.16 4.28 13.62
C PHE A 29 14.10 5.00 14.99
N TYR A 30 13.13 4.72 15.83
CA TYR A 30 13.09 5.31 17.17
C TYR A 30 14.20 4.77 18.09
N SER A 31 14.68 5.62 19.01
CA SER A 31 15.78 5.28 19.91
C SER A 31 15.33 4.83 21.30
N ASN A 32 14.06 5.04 21.63
CA ASN A 32 13.49 4.62 22.91
C ASN A 32 11.97 4.42 22.83
N THR A 33 11.46 3.58 23.69
CA THR A 33 10.05 3.19 23.72
C THR A 33 9.10 4.20 24.36
N ARG A 34 9.57 5.38 24.77
CA ARG A 34 8.74 6.44 25.39
C ARG A 34 7.74 7.06 24.41
N VAL A 35 7.93 6.82 23.11
CA VAL A 35 6.95 7.22 22.11
C VAL A 35 5.59 6.60 22.39
N TRP A 36 5.55 5.36 22.87
CA TRP A 36 4.31 4.67 23.22
C TRP A 36 3.62 5.25 24.45
N ASP A 37 4.39 5.80 25.40
CA ASP A 37 3.83 6.54 26.53
C ASP A 37 3.12 7.83 26.04
N ALA A 38 3.69 8.51 25.05
CA ALA A 38 3.06 9.68 24.42
C ALA A 38 1.80 9.32 23.60
N VAL A 39 1.82 8.19 22.88
CA VAL A 39 0.65 7.64 22.20
C VAL A 39 -0.46 7.37 23.20
N GLN A 40 -0.14 6.75 24.34
CA GLN A 40 -1.07 6.49 25.44
C GLN A 40 -1.71 7.77 25.99
N ASP A 41 -0.90 8.80 26.25
CA ASP A 41 -1.41 10.08 26.77
C ASP A 41 -2.43 10.72 25.83
N ILE A 42 -2.21 10.61 24.52
CA ILE A 42 -3.12 11.13 23.50
C ILE A 42 -4.38 10.26 23.40
N ALA A 43 -4.24 8.94 23.35
CA ALA A 43 -5.37 8.00 23.30
C ALA A 43 -6.29 8.17 24.51
N LYS A 44 -5.72 8.23 25.71
CA LYS A 44 -6.44 8.50 26.94
C LYS A 44 -7.22 9.82 26.90
N TYR A 45 -6.61 10.87 26.39
CA TYR A 45 -7.31 12.15 26.22
C TYR A 45 -8.45 12.04 25.20
N ALA A 46 -8.24 11.37 24.09
CA ALA A 46 -9.28 11.15 23.08
C ALA A 46 -10.49 10.46 23.71
N HIS A 47 -10.31 9.36 24.41
CA HIS A 47 -11.39 8.65 25.11
C HIS A 47 -12.13 9.51 26.16
N GLN A 48 -11.42 10.42 26.83
CA GLN A 48 -12.04 11.32 27.81
C GLN A 48 -13.00 12.33 27.19
N VAL A 49 -12.69 12.85 25.99
CA VAL A 49 -13.45 13.94 25.36
C VAL A 49 -14.28 13.49 24.16
N ASP A 50 -13.99 12.30 23.64
CA ASP A 50 -14.66 11.67 22.50
C ASP A 50 -14.75 10.16 22.69
N PRO A 51 -15.67 9.67 23.53
CA PRO A 51 -15.83 8.25 23.79
C PRO A 51 -16.48 7.48 22.62
N ASN A 52 -16.89 8.15 21.55
CA ASN A 52 -17.60 7.54 20.44
C ASN A 52 -16.69 7.06 19.30
N HIS A 53 -15.48 7.62 19.20
CA HIS A 53 -14.55 7.26 18.14
C HIS A 53 -13.35 6.51 18.69
N PRO A 54 -13.02 5.33 18.10
CA PRO A 54 -11.89 4.54 18.55
C PRO A 54 -10.56 5.23 18.26
N THR A 55 -9.55 4.83 19.01
CA THR A 55 -8.16 5.25 18.83
C THR A 55 -7.34 4.17 18.14
N SER A 56 -6.37 4.60 17.35
CA SER A 56 -5.43 3.70 16.67
C SER A 56 -4.02 4.27 16.66
N THR A 57 -3.05 3.40 16.43
CA THR A 57 -1.68 3.78 16.11
C THR A 57 -1.15 2.90 14.98
N VAL A 58 -0.20 3.41 14.21
CA VAL A 58 0.29 2.76 12.99
C VAL A 58 1.75 2.40 13.14
N THR A 59 2.09 1.12 12.90
CA THR A 59 3.48 0.63 12.89
C THR A 59 4.01 0.40 11.47
N ALA A 60 5.33 0.54 11.30
CA ALA A 60 6.07 0.21 10.09
C ALA A 60 6.32 -1.31 10.00
N GLY A 61 5.37 -2.03 9.44
CA GLY A 61 5.34 -3.49 9.51
C GLY A 61 4.75 -3.98 10.83
N LEU A 62 4.75 -5.31 10.98
CA LEU A 62 4.25 -5.97 12.18
C LEU A 62 5.39 -6.76 12.83
N ASP A 63 5.71 -6.42 14.07
CA ASP A 63 6.76 -7.05 14.88
C ASP A 63 6.23 -7.46 16.26
N SER A 64 6.73 -8.57 16.79
CA SER A 64 6.28 -9.12 18.09
C SER A 64 6.61 -8.20 19.27
N MET A 65 7.73 -7.49 19.20
CA MET A 65 8.13 -6.55 20.25
C MET A 65 7.23 -5.32 20.24
N GLU A 66 6.89 -4.79 19.07
CA GLU A 66 6.00 -3.63 18.95
C GLU A 66 4.58 -3.97 19.44
N VAL A 67 4.06 -5.15 19.10
CA VAL A 67 2.76 -5.60 19.62
C VAL A 67 2.79 -5.67 21.15
N ALA A 68 3.83 -6.23 21.74
CA ALA A 68 3.98 -6.31 23.20
C ALA A 68 4.10 -4.92 23.84
N LEU A 69 4.88 -4.01 23.24
CA LEU A 69 5.09 -2.66 23.74
C LEU A 69 3.80 -1.84 23.69
N ILE A 70 3.05 -1.90 22.61
CA ILE A 70 1.77 -1.18 22.47
C ILE A 70 0.78 -1.69 23.51
N LYS A 71 0.63 -3.01 23.66
CA LYS A 71 -0.24 -3.59 24.69
C LYS A 71 0.15 -3.15 26.11
N GLN A 72 1.43 -3.06 26.39
CA GLN A 72 1.94 -2.69 27.72
C GLN A 72 1.86 -1.19 28.00
N LYS A 73 2.23 -0.37 27.01
CA LYS A 73 2.46 1.07 27.21
C LYS A 73 1.34 1.96 26.69
N ALA A 74 0.57 1.47 25.73
CA ALA A 74 -0.54 2.20 25.14
C ALA A 74 -1.85 1.37 25.14
N PRO A 75 -2.30 0.90 26.33
CA PRO A 75 -3.48 0.03 26.43
C PRO A 75 -4.80 0.69 26.02
N ASP A 76 -4.84 2.03 25.90
CA ASP A 76 -6.00 2.75 25.39
C ASP A 76 -6.07 2.82 23.86
N ILE A 77 -5.22 2.08 23.14
CA ILE A 77 -5.34 1.88 21.70
C ILE A 77 -6.36 0.78 21.42
N ASP A 78 -7.43 1.10 20.68
CA ASP A 78 -8.51 0.18 20.34
C ASP A 78 -8.22 -0.62 19.08
N VAL A 79 -7.56 -0.02 18.09
CA VAL A 79 -7.31 -0.62 16.77
C VAL A 79 -5.82 -0.59 16.46
N TYR A 80 -5.23 -1.76 16.20
CA TYR A 80 -3.85 -1.83 15.72
C TYR A 80 -3.81 -1.57 14.22
N CYS A 81 -3.09 -0.57 13.78
CA CYS A 81 -2.89 -0.30 12.36
C CYS A 81 -1.47 -0.67 11.95
N VAL A 82 -1.33 -1.24 10.75
CA VAL A 82 -0.03 -1.65 10.22
C VAL A 82 0.13 -1.21 8.77
N ASN A 83 1.28 -0.60 8.47
CA ASN A 83 1.73 -0.36 7.11
C ASN A 83 2.59 -1.56 6.68
N THR A 84 2.19 -2.27 5.64
CA THR A 84 2.92 -3.48 5.24
C THR A 84 2.75 -3.78 3.76
N TYR A 85 3.80 -4.26 3.12
CA TYR A 85 3.85 -4.50 1.69
C TYR A 85 4.07 -5.99 1.38
N GLY A 86 5.30 -6.46 1.23
CA GLY A 86 5.59 -7.85 0.89
C GLY A 86 5.13 -8.84 1.95
N ASP A 87 5.20 -8.45 3.22
CA ASP A 87 4.87 -9.32 4.36
C ASP A 87 3.38 -9.34 4.76
N ILE A 88 2.51 -8.65 4.02
CA ILE A 88 1.08 -8.53 4.32
C ILE A 88 0.38 -9.88 4.56
N GLY A 89 0.84 -10.93 3.87
CA GLY A 89 0.27 -12.28 4.01
C GLY A 89 0.43 -12.92 5.39
N ASN A 90 1.41 -12.45 6.16
CA ASN A 90 1.70 -12.96 7.49
C ASN A 90 0.95 -12.21 8.61
N VAL A 91 0.38 -11.04 8.31
CA VAL A 91 -0.29 -10.19 9.32
C VAL A 91 -1.44 -10.90 10.01
N PRO A 92 -2.40 -11.55 9.33
CA PRO A 92 -3.55 -12.16 9.99
C PRO A 92 -3.17 -13.22 11.03
N TYR A 93 -2.14 -13.99 10.75
CA TYR A 93 -1.63 -15.00 11.66
C TYR A 93 -0.76 -14.40 12.77
N ASN A 94 0.21 -13.57 12.41
CA ASN A 94 1.20 -13.05 13.36
C ASN A 94 0.60 -12.11 14.40
N ILE A 95 -0.35 -11.27 14.02
CA ILE A 95 -0.96 -10.32 14.96
C ILE A 95 -1.65 -11.06 16.13
N ARG A 96 -2.30 -12.18 15.83
CA ARG A 96 -2.93 -13.05 16.88
C ARG A 96 -1.89 -13.84 17.65
N LYS A 97 -0.93 -14.43 16.95
CA LYS A 97 0.18 -15.17 17.56
C LYS A 97 0.96 -14.32 18.57
N TRP A 98 1.13 -13.04 18.30
CA TRP A 98 1.86 -12.12 19.18
C TRP A 98 0.97 -11.45 20.22
N GLY A 99 -0.31 -11.85 20.27
CA GLY A 99 -1.22 -11.58 21.37
C GLY A 99 -2.00 -10.28 21.26
N TRP A 100 -2.13 -9.66 20.09
CA TRP A 100 -3.12 -8.62 19.89
C TRP A 100 -4.50 -9.24 19.72
N ASP A 101 -5.42 -8.96 20.63
CA ASP A 101 -6.77 -9.56 20.68
C ASP A 101 -7.85 -8.65 20.08
N GLY A 102 -7.54 -7.35 19.92
CA GLY A 102 -8.43 -6.35 19.32
C GLY A 102 -8.49 -6.40 17.79
N PRO A 103 -9.33 -5.56 17.18
CA PRO A 103 -9.37 -5.40 15.73
C PRO A 103 -8.07 -4.76 15.21
N TYR A 104 -7.82 -4.95 13.90
CA TYR A 104 -6.71 -4.31 13.22
C TYR A 104 -7.11 -3.76 11.85
N MET A 105 -6.28 -2.88 11.27
CA MET A 105 -6.40 -2.38 9.91
C MET A 105 -5.05 -2.42 9.20
N ILE A 106 -5.07 -2.58 7.89
CA ILE A 106 -3.91 -2.40 7.03
C ILE A 106 -3.95 -0.97 6.46
N THR A 107 -3.13 -0.09 7.00
CA THR A 107 -3.23 1.35 6.71
C THR A 107 -2.36 1.81 5.55
N GLU A 108 -1.35 1.03 5.18
CA GLU A 108 -0.65 1.16 3.91
C GLU A 108 -0.35 -0.21 3.35
N TRP A 109 -0.69 -0.42 2.07
CA TRP A 109 -0.34 -1.62 1.33
C TRP A 109 -0.35 -1.36 -0.17
N GLY A 110 0.38 -2.15 -0.91
CA GLY A 110 0.49 -2.00 -2.36
C GLY A 110 1.38 -3.09 -2.97
N PRO A 111 2.15 -2.81 -4.03
CA PRO A 111 3.20 -3.69 -4.53
C PRO A 111 4.34 -3.80 -3.50
N ASN A 112 5.33 -4.65 -3.76
CA ASN A 112 6.50 -4.72 -2.90
C ASN A 112 7.21 -3.36 -2.78
N GLY A 113 7.72 -3.05 -1.60
CA GLY A 113 8.60 -1.92 -1.40
C GLY A 113 9.90 -2.08 -2.19
N HIS A 114 10.54 -0.97 -2.54
CA HIS A 114 11.82 -1.04 -3.27
C HIS A 114 12.92 -1.74 -2.45
N TRP A 115 12.81 -1.73 -1.12
CA TRP A 115 13.74 -2.40 -0.19
C TRP A 115 13.57 -3.93 -0.14
N GLU A 116 12.45 -4.46 -0.60
CA GLU A 116 12.13 -5.90 -0.63
C GLU A 116 12.01 -6.44 -2.06
N SER A 117 12.28 -5.61 -3.06
CA SER A 117 12.23 -5.97 -4.47
C SER A 117 13.57 -6.51 -4.95
N PRO A 118 13.59 -7.39 -5.97
CA PRO A 118 14.83 -7.80 -6.62
C PRO A 118 15.63 -6.59 -7.10
N THR A 119 16.96 -6.74 -7.14
CA THR A 119 17.85 -5.67 -7.60
C THR A 119 18.61 -6.08 -8.86
N THR A 120 18.97 -5.08 -9.66
CA THR A 120 19.93 -5.23 -10.74
C THR A 120 21.33 -5.55 -10.19
N PRO A 121 22.29 -6.02 -11.03
CA PRO A 121 23.66 -6.24 -10.60
C PRO A 121 24.38 -5.01 -10.02
N TRP A 122 23.89 -3.82 -10.30
CA TRP A 122 24.42 -2.55 -9.75
C TRP A 122 23.57 -1.98 -8.61
N GLY A 123 22.66 -2.79 -8.01
CA GLY A 123 21.94 -2.43 -6.80
C GLY A 123 20.67 -1.58 -7.00
N ALA A 124 20.23 -1.33 -8.23
CA ALA A 124 18.94 -0.65 -8.46
C ALA A 124 17.76 -1.62 -8.28
N ALA A 125 16.78 -1.24 -7.49
CA ALA A 125 15.57 -2.04 -7.31
C ALA A 125 14.78 -2.15 -8.63
N ILE A 126 14.27 -3.34 -8.92
CA ILE A 126 13.48 -3.63 -10.12
C ILE A 126 12.00 -3.44 -9.80
N GLU A 127 11.40 -2.46 -10.45
CA GLU A 127 9.96 -2.20 -10.32
C GLU A 127 9.15 -3.26 -11.06
N GLN A 128 8.07 -3.72 -10.44
CA GLN A 128 7.11 -4.59 -11.09
C GLN A 128 6.40 -3.86 -12.24
N SER A 129 6.07 -4.59 -13.30
CA SER A 129 5.24 -4.07 -14.39
C SER A 129 3.83 -3.69 -13.89
N SER A 130 3.10 -2.90 -14.67
CA SER A 130 1.72 -2.50 -14.34
C SER A 130 0.80 -3.71 -14.17
N LEU A 131 0.99 -4.75 -14.98
CA LEU A 131 0.25 -6.01 -14.87
C LEU A 131 0.55 -6.75 -13.57
N GLU A 132 1.84 -6.95 -13.26
CA GLU A 132 2.26 -7.63 -12.03
C GLU A 132 1.75 -6.90 -10.78
N LYS A 133 1.78 -5.55 -10.79
CA LYS A 133 1.20 -4.76 -9.70
C LYS A 133 -0.30 -4.98 -9.56
N ALA A 134 -1.05 -4.99 -10.67
CA ALA A 134 -2.49 -5.24 -10.65
C ALA A 134 -2.82 -6.62 -10.05
N GLU A 135 -2.06 -7.65 -10.41
CA GLU A 135 -2.19 -9.00 -9.83
C GLU A 135 -1.90 -9.00 -8.32
N VAL A 136 -0.84 -8.28 -7.90
CA VAL A 136 -0.47 -8.14 -6.48
C VAL A 136 -1.58 -7.44 -5.70
N TYR A 137 -2.15 -6.34 -6.22
CA TYR A 137 -3.25 -5.63 -5.57
C TYR A 137 -4.48 -6.53 -5.39
N ASN A 138 -4.89 -7.23 -6.45
CA ASN A 138 -6.02 -8.14 -6.37
C ASN A 138 -5.79 -9.27 -5.37
N LYS A 139 -4.63 -9.94 -5.45
CA LYS A 139 -4.26 -11.04 -4.57
C LYS A 139 -4.21 -10.61 -3.10
N ARG A 140 -3.51 -9.50 -2.80
CA ARG A 140 -3.33 -9.04 -1.42
C ARG A 140 -4.64 -8.66 -0.78
N TYR A 141 -5.49 -7.96 -1.51
CA TYR A 141 -6.82 -7.61 -1.00
C TYR A 141 -7.68 -8.85 -0.75
N THR A 142 -7.83 -9.70 -1.75
CA THR A 142 -8.76 -10.83 -1.66
C THR A 142 -8.32 -11.90 -0.67
N GLN A 143 -7.01 -12.20 -0.60
CA GLN A 143 -6.51 -13.31 0.22
C GLN A 143 -6.14 -12.89 1.66
N TYR A 144 -5.75 -11.65 1.90
CA TYR A 144 -5.19 -11.26 3.20
C TYR A 144 -6.00 -10.19 3.92
N ILE A 145 -6.77 -9.37 3.21
CA ILE A 145 -7.61 -8.33 3.79
C ILE A 145 -9.06 -8.81 3.88
N ALA A 146 -9.71 -8.98 2.73
CA ALA A 146 -11.12 -9.36 2.67
C ALA A 146 -11.43 -10.77 3.21
N ALA A 147 -10.45 -11.66 3.22
CA ALA A 147 -10.60 -13.00 3.79
C ALA A 147 -10.69 -13.03 5.33
N ASN A 148 -10.42 -11.91 6.01
CA ASN A 148 -10.40 -11.81 7.48
C ASN A 148 -11.39 -10.75 8.00
N PRO A 149 -12.68 -10.79 7.63
CA PRO A 149 -13.63 -9.70 7.90
C PRO A 149 -14.00 -9.53 9.38
N HIS A 150 -13.71 -10.51 10.21
CA HIS A 150 -13.98 -10.44 11.66
C HIS A 150 -12.90 -9.70 12.44
N ASP A 151 -11.67 -9.72 11.93
CA ASP A 151 -10.50 -9.21 12.63
C ASP A 151 -9.94 -7.95 11.96
N CYS A 152 -9.91 -7.94 10.61
CA CYS A 152 -9.46 -6.82 9.81
C CYS A 152 -10.63 -5.91 9.46
N LEU A 153 -10.66 -4.71 10.05
CA LEU A 153 -11.73 -3.72 9.81
C LEU A 153 -11.71 -3.14 8.41
N GLY A 154 -10.59 -3.23 7.71
CA GLY A 154 -10.42 -2.71 6.37
C GLY A 154 -9.00 -2.29 6.07
N SER A 155 -8.85 -1.52 4.99
CA SER A 155 -7.52 -1.10 4.55
C SER A 155 -7.52 0.19 3.75
N TYR A 156 -6.35 0.85 3.73
CA TYR A 156 -6.05 1.98 2.85
C TYR A 156 -4.90 1.61 1.94
N VAL A 157 -5.14 1.66 0.64
CA VAL A 157 -4.12 1.38 -0.37
C VAL A 157 -3.11 2.54 -0.46
N PHE A 158 -1.86 2.22 -0.55
CA PHE A 158 -0.81 3.20 -0.81
C PHE A 158 -0.35 3.10 -2.28
N LEU A 159 -0.51 4.17 -3.16
CA LEU A 159 -1.10 5.41 -2.70
C LEU A 159 -2.17 5.85 -3.71
N TRP A 160 -3.24 6.44 -3.22
CA TRP A 160 -4.28 7.07 -4.05
C TRP A 160 -3.76 8.41 -4.60
N GLY A 161 -3.19 8.35 -5.79
CA GLY A 161 -2.55 9.50 -6.43
C GLY A 161 -1.27 9.11 -7.16
N GLN A 162 -0.35 10.06 -7.25
CA GLN A 162 0.98 9.88 -7.81
C GLN A 162 2.03 10.54 -6.90
N LYS A 163 3.11 9.85 -6.68
CA LYS A 163 4.26 10.33 -5.93
C LYS A 163 5.52 9.71 -6.52
N GLN A 164 6.56 10.49 -6.68
CA GLN A 164 7.86 9.92 -6.99
C GLN A 164 8.45 9.32 -5.72
N GLU A 165 8.57 8.00 -5.72
CA GLU A 165 9.24 7.25 -4.70
C GLU A 165 10.03 6.14 -5.37
N TYR A 166 11.34 6.30 -5.48
CA TYR A 166 12.24 5.54 -6.33
C TYR A 166 12.00 5.78 -7.83
N THR A 167 10.81 5.41 -8.33
CA THR A 167 10.31 5.76 -9.67
C THR A 167 9.05 6.62 -9.57
N LEU A 168 8.55 7.10 -10.69
CA LEU A 168 7.30 7.87 -10.74
C LEU A 168 6.05 6.99 -10.62
N THR A 169 6.19 5.69 -10.79
CA THR A 169 5.10 4.72 -10.89
C THR A 169 5.13 3.63 -9.83
N TRP A 170 6.08 3.69 -8.88
CA TRP A 170 6.28 2.59 -7.92
C TRP A 170 4.99 2.22 -7.18
N TYR A 171 4.34 3.20 -6.55
CA TYR A 171 3.13 3.01 -5.75
C TYR A 171 1.89 3.71 -6.31
N GLY A 172 2.08 4.68 -7.20
CA GLY A 172 0.99 5.51 -7.71
C GLY A 172 -0.09 4.70 -8.41
N LEU A 173 -1.34 4.86 -7.99
CA LEU A 173 -2.49 4.29 -8.69
C LEU A 173 -2.85 5.10 -9.95
N PHE A 174 -2.33 6.31 -10.04
CA PHE A 174 -2.52 7.21 -11.18
C PHE A 174 -1.16 7.67 -11.71
N THR A 175 -1.14 8.02 -12.99
CA THR A 175 0.01 8.72 -13.58
C THR A 175 0.04 10.18 -13.13
N LYS A 176 1.14 10.90 -13.42
CA LYS A 176 1.25 12.33 -13.13
C LYS A 176 0.13 13.16 -13.77
N GLU A 177 -0.40 12.72 -14.88
CA GLU A 177 -1.51 13.36 -15.61
C GLU A 177 -2.90 12.94 -15.07
N GLY A 178 -2.94 12.20 -13.97
CA GLY A 178 -4.19 11.72 -13.35
C GLY A 178 -4.87 10.58 -14.09
N LYS A 179 -4.18 9.89 -15.01
CA LYS A 179 -4.74 8.72 -15.69
C LYS A 179 -4.60 7.49 -14.79
N PRO A 180 -5.64 6.63 -14.71
CA PRO A 180 -5.58 5.42 -13.93
C PRO A 180 -4.51 4.45 -14.49
N THR A 181 -3.86 3.72 -13.58
CA THR A 181 -3.06 2.56 -13.92
C THR A 181 -3.91 1.30 -13.85
N GLN A 182 -3.39 0.17 -14.31
CA GLN A 182 -4.10 -1.10 -14.26
C GLN A 182 -4.43 -1.58 -12.83
N ALA A 183 -3.73 -1.06 -11.83
CA ALA A 183 -4.05 -1.30 -10.42
C ALA A 183 -5.45 -0.81 -10.04
N ILE A 184 -5.95 0.28 -10.66
CA ILE A 184 -7.32 0.77 -10.45
C ILE A 184 -8.35 -0.25 -10.92
N ASP A 185 -8.14 -0.87 -12.10
CA ASP A 185 -9.04 -1.90 -12.61
C ASP A 185 -9.09 -3.10 -11.66
N ALA A 186 -7.92 -3.53 -11.17
CA ALA A 186 -7.82 -4.64 -10.22
C ALA A 186 -8.50 -4.33 -8.89
N LEU A 187 -8.33 -3.12 -8.35
CA LEU A 187 -8.96 -2.70 -7.11
C LEU A 187 -10.48 -2.54 -7.26
N GLN A 188 -10.95 -2.00 -8.40
CA GLN A 188 -12.39 -1.93 -8.66
C GLN A 188 -13.03 -3.33 -8.62
N ILE A 189 -12.43 -4.30 -9.30
CA ILE A 189 -12.90 -5.68 -9.29
C ILE A 189 -12.86 -6.26 -7.87
N ALA A 190 -11.73 -6.09 -7.19
CA ALA A 190 -11.54 -6.64 -5.85
C ALA A 190 -12.53 -6.07 -4.81
N TRP A 191 -12.85 -4.77 -4.89
CA TRP A 191 -13.74 -4.10 -3.93
C TRP A 191 -15.22 -4.24 -4.25
N SER A 192 -15.59 -4.23 -5.54
CA SER A 192 -16.99 -4.22 -5.95
C SER A 192 -17.49 -5.51 -6.58
N GLY A 193 -16.58 -6.40 -6.99
CA GLY A 193 -16.92 -7.57 -7.82
C GLY A 193 -17.30 -7.23 -9.26
N LEU A 194 -17.23 -5.95 -9.65
CA LEU A 194 -17.65 -5.50 -10.97
C LEU A 194 -16.44 -5.18 -11.85
N SER A 195 -16.47 -5.69 -13.08
CA SER A 195 -15.46 -5.33 -14.08
C SER A 195 -15.59 -3.86 -14.50
N PRO A 196 -14.45 -3.17 -14.75
CA PRO A 196 -14.49 -1.80 -15.27
C PRO A 196 -15.18 -1.75 -16.63
N SER A 197 -15.82 -0.61 -16.92
CA SER A 197 -16.48 -0.36 -18.21
C SER A 197 -15.49 -0.17 -19.37
N SER A 198 -14.27 0.24 -19.05
CA SER A 198 -13.15 0.35 -19.98
C SER A 198 -11.88 -0.11 -19.29
N SER A 199 -11.05 -0.87 -20.00
CA SER A 199 -9.80 -1.39 -19.45
C SER A 199 -8.68 -0.38 -19.59
N THR A 200 -7.81 -0.34 -18.59
CA THR A 200 -6.55 0.40 -18.65
C THR A 200 -5.54 -0.38 -19.50
N PRO A 201 -4.78 0.27 -20.40
CA PRO A 201 -3.72 -0.42 -21.16
C PRO A 201 -2.66 -1.02 -20.24
N SER A 202 -2.24 -2.24 -20.57
CA SER A 202 -1.20 -2.97 -19.86
C SER A 202 0.02 -3.16 -20.73
N ILE A 203 1.21 -3.02 -20.16
CA ILE A 203 2.47 -3.40 -20.80
C ILE A 203 2.81 -4.81 -20.35
N ALA A 204 2.79 -5.76 -21.31
CA ALA A 204 3.15 -7.15 -21.06
C ALA A 204 4.67 -7.33 -20.91
N GLY A 205 5.46 -6.53 -21.63
CA GLY A 205 6.90 -6.61 -21.55
C GLY A 205 7.61 -5.49 -22.29
N LEU A 206 8.87 -5.32 -21.94
CA LEU A 206 9.80 -4.42 -22.60
C LEU A 206 11.08 -5.19 -22.95
N TRP A 207 11.49 -5.12 -24.19
CA TRP A 207 12.73 -5.74 -24.69
C TRP A 207 13.65 -4.67 -25.28
N VAL A 208 14.93 -4.83 -25.05
CA VAL A 208 15.95 -4.02 -25.70
C VAL A 208 16.93 -4.97 -26.38
N ASN A 209 17.16 -4.79 -27.68
CA ASN A 209 17.97 -5.68 -28.50
C ASN A 209 17.58 -7.15 -28.34
N GLN A 210 16.27 -7.44 -28.34
CA GLN A 210 15.66 -8.76 -28.16
C GLN A 210 15.91 -9.42 -26.78
N LYS A 211 16.46 -8.71 -25.81
CA LYS A 211 16.62 -9.17 -24.44
C LYS A 211 15.62 -8.47 -23.54
N ASN A 212 15.10 -9.20 -22.55
CA ASN A 212 14.20 -8.62 -21.55
C ASN A 212 14.88 -7.43 -20.86
N ALA A 213 14.23 -6.26 -20.84
CA ALA A 213 14.78 -5.03 -20.28
C ALA A 213 15.06 -5.15 -18.76
N TYR A 214 14.37 -6.05 -18.05
CA TYR A 214 14.58 -6.29 -16.63
C TYR A 214 15.77 -7.21 -16.32
N SER A 215 16.47 -7.72 -17.33
CA SER A 215 17.59 -8.66 -17.16
C SER A 215 18.95 -8.01 -16.88
N GLY A 216 18.99 -6.70 -16.59
CA GLY A 216 20.24 -6.00 -16.31
C GLY A 216 21.11 -5.82 -17.55
N LEU A 217 20.63 -5.12 -18.55
CA LEU A 217 21.31 -4.95 -19.83
C LEU A 217 22.44 -3.93 -19.76
N HIS A 218 23.58 -4.27 -20.38
CA HIS A 218 24.64 -3.32 -20.69
C HIS A 218 24.48 -2.88 -22.15
N LEU A 219 24.26 -1.58 -22.37
CA LEU A 219 24.08 -0.99 -23.67
C LEU A 219 25.31 -0.16 -24.03
N GLY A 220 25.81 -0.32 -25.26
CA GLY A 220 26.90 0.51 -25.75
C GLY A 220 26.43 1.93 -26.07
N ALA A 221 27.10 2.94 -25.53
CA ALA A 221 26.69 4.33 -25.68
C ALA A 221 26.71 4.82 -27.16
N ASN A 222 27.49 4.18 -28.01
CA ASN A 222 27.65 4.55 -29.44
C ASN A 222 26.99 3.51 -30.37
N SER A 223 26.14 2.63 -29.87
CA SER A 223 25.45 1.62 -30.67
C SER A 223 23.98 1.96 -30.85
N ILE A 224 23.40 1.53 -31.97
CA ILE A 224 21.96 1.60 -32.17
C ILE A 224 21.35 0.53 -31.30
N ASN A 225 20.43 0.91 -30.40
CA ASN A 225 19.69 0.00 -29.55
C ASN A 225 18.21 0.04 -29.95
N HIS A 226 17.60 -1.12 -30.12
CA HIS A 226 16.20 -1.24 -30.46
C HIS A 226 15.39 -1.63 -29.23
N ALA A 227 14.38 -0.83 -28.89
CA ALA A 227 13.44 -1.14 -27.83
C ALA A 227 12.07 -1.56 -28.41
N LEU A 228 11.48 -2.59 -27.84
CA LEU A 228 10.14 -3.08 -28.16
C LEU A 228 9.34 -3.15 -26.87
N ALA A 229 8.20 -2.45 -26.83
CA ALA A 229 7.19 -2.63 -25.80
C ALA A 229 6.01 -3.38 -26.40
N ASP A 230 5.59 -4.43 -25.71
CA ASP A 230 4.36 -5.16 -26.03
C ASP A 230 3.27 -4.74 -25.04
N ALA A 231 2.16 -4.21 -25.58
CA ALA A 231 1.06 -3.71 -24.79
C ALA A 231 -0.27 -4.24 -25.33
N TYR A 232 -1.21 -4.46 -24.43
CA TYR A 232 -2.55 -4.94 -24.76
C TYR A 232 -3.61 -4.33 -23.84
N LEU A 233 -4.87 -4.43 -24.25
CA LEU A 233 -6.03 -4.13 -23.42
C LEU A 233 -6.56 -5.44 -22.83
N ILE A 234 -6.68 -5.52 -21.51
CA ILE A 234 -7.42 -6.61 -20.89
C ILE A 234 -8.90 -6.31 -21.08
N GLN A 235 -9.57 -7.12 -21.87
CA GLN A 235 -11.02 -7.05 -22.01
C GLN A 235 -11.67 -8.00 -20.98
N TYR A 236 -12.19 -7.42 -19.91
CA TYR A 236 -13.00 -8.17 -18.95
C TYR A 236 -14.32 -8.57 -19.66
N ASN A 237 -14.53 -9.86 -19.93
CA ASN A 237 -15.70 -10.47 -20.59
C ASN A 237 -15.75 -10.41 -22.13
N GLN A 238 -14.67 -10.07 -22.84
CA GLN A 238 -14.62 -10.19 -24.30
C GLN A 238 -13.29 -10.78 -24.77
N THR A 239 -13.28 -11.40 -25.93
CA THR A 239 -12.06 -11.94 -26.54
C THR A 239 -11.03 -10.83 -26.81
N PRO A 240 -9.73 -11.07 -26.53
CA PRO A 240 -8.70 -10.03 -26.72
C PRO A 240 -8.49 -9.76 -28.21
N ASN A 241 -8.94 -8.63 -28.71
CA ASN A 241 -8.74 -8.29 -30.12
C ASN A 241 -8.70 -6.78 -30.47
N ASP A 242 -8.48 -5.87 -29.55
CA ASP A 242 -8.41 -4.47 -29.96
C ASP A 242 -7.11 -3.77 -29.50
N THR A 243 -5.98 -4.15 -30.10
CA THR A 243 -4.72 -3.41 -30.02
C THR A 243 -4.67 -2.23 -31.01
N GLN A 244 -5.70 -2.07 -31.86
CA GLN A 244 -5.69 -1.09 -32.97
C GLN A 244 -5.75 0.38 -32.52
N ASN A 245 -6.14 0.65 -31.26
CA ASN A 245 -6.31 1.99 -30.73
C ASN A 245 -5.23 2.39 -29.68
N LEU A 246 -4.21 1.57 -29.48
CA LEU A 246 -3.15 1.89 -28.53
C LEU A 246 -2.19 2.93 -29.13
N ARG A 247 -1.85 3.94 -28.32
CA ARG A 247 -0.83 4.94 -28.65
C ARG A 247 0.36 4.74 -27.74
N TYR A 248 1.54 4.64 -28.33
CA TYR A 248 2.81 4.50 -27.63
C TYR A 248 3.52 5.84 -27.56
N SER A 249 4.00 6.20 -26.39
CA SER A 249 4.85 7.38 -26.18
C SER A 249 6.12 6.95 -25.45
N TRP A 250 7.26 7.26 -26.00
CA TRP A 250 8.56 7.01 -25.41
C TRP A 250 9.11 8.32 -24.84
N LYS A 251 9.56 8.29 -23.58
CA LYS A 251 10.16 9.44 -22.90
C LYS A 251 11.53 9.08 -22.36
#